data_16e8b28b20bd83bb0d61636010f2e3d8
#
_entry.id   16e8b28b20bd83bb0d61636010f2e3d8
#
_cell.length_a   1.000
_cell.length_b   1.000
_cell.length_c   1.000
_cell.angle_alpha   90.00
_cell.angle_beta   90.00
_cell.angle_gamma   90.00
#
_symmetry.space_group_name_H-M   'P 1'
#
loop_
_entity.id
_entity.type
_entity.pdbx_description
1 polymer ?
#
loop_
_entity_poly.entity_id
_entity_poly.type
_entity_poly.pdbx_seq_one_letter_code
_entity_poly.pdbx_strand_id
1 'polypeptide(L)'
;HTYHLNGKKLQGITGTLIPHAIGKKYADVPESILIPAMEKGKRVHGEIEMYLQGFEPSEPTDEFLAFKKWQYFTKIKFVKTEFIVSDNANFATPIDAIDEEKNLYDWKTTHVLDLESLSWQLSICAYFNELQGNKVNKLYALHLRGTNEPNLVEIERKPNSEVQRLIECYLNDEPYINSLALNNEEALAKIYELEKLIIESESNAKKYKAWQEQIKEFLTKEMEKAGLKTFETEKLKVTRVLPSETTSFDTKALLADMPELAERYNKTSVRKGYLKLTIKN
;
A
#
# COMPACT_ATOMS: atom_id res chain seq x y z
N HIS A 1 9.60 13.16 -4.29
CA HIS A 1 9.72 13.45 -5.72
C HIS A 1 8.34 13.52 -6.38
N THR A 2 8.17 14.42 -7.34
CA THR A 2 6.95 14.53 -8.13
C THR A 2 7.33 14.26 -9.58
N TYR A 3 6.70 13.24 -10.18
CA TYR A 3 6.99 12.82 -11.54
C TYR A 3 5.88 13.25 -12.49
N HIS A 4 6.22 13.68 -13.69
CA HIS A 4 5.26 14.03 -14.72
C HIS A 4 5.68 13.43 -16.06
N LEU A 5 4.72 12.88 -16.80
CA LEU A 5 4.90 12.39 -18.16
C LEU A 5 3.77 12.96 -19.03
N ASN A 6 4.12 13.71 -20.07
CA ASN A 6 3.16 14.34 -21.00
C ASN A 6 2.05 15.13 -20.27
N GLY A 7 2.41 15.85 -19.19
CA GLY A 7 1.46 16.63 -18.38
C GLY A 7 0.67 15.83 -17.35
N LYS A 8 0.75 14.49 -17.35
CA LYS A 8 0.13 13.62 -16.34
C LYS A 8 1.09 13.41 -15.17
N LYS A 9 0.61 13.60 -13.95
CA LYS A 9 1.35 13.27 -12.73
C LYS A 9 1.40 11.76 -12.55
N LEU A 10 2.61 11.20 -12.33
CA LEU A 10 2.84 9.79 -12.02
C LEU A 10 3.02 9.60 -10.50
N GLN A 11 2.70 8.40 -10.03
CA GLN A 11 2.84 8.02 -8.63
C GLN A 11 4.22 7.39 -8.37
N GLY A 12 4.82 7.69 -7.21
CA GLY A 12 6.04 7.02 -6.75
C GLY A 12 5.73 5.62 -6.21
N ILE A 13 6.57 4.64 -6.50
CA ILE A 13 6.35 3.24 -6.12
C ILE A 13 6.46 2.98 -4.61
N THR A 14 7.31 3.73 -3.90
CA THR A 14 7.58 3.53 -2.47
C THR A 14 6.35 3.79 -1.59
N GLY A 15 5.49 4.72 -1.99
CA GLY A 15 4.26 5.06 -1.26
C GLY A 15 3.01 4.31 -1.76
N THR A 16 3.13 3.51 -2.82
CA THR A 16 2.01 2.85 -3.51
C THR A 16 2.22 1.35 -3.67
N LEU A 17 2.96 0.92 -4.68
CA LEU A 17 3.15 -0.48 -5.04
C LEU A 17 3.84 -1.29 -3.94
N ILE A 18 4.90 -0.75 -3.31
CA ILE A 18 5.62 -1.48 -2.26
C ILE A 18 4.72 -1.76 -1.04
N PRO A 19 4.03 -0.75 -0.45
CA PRO A 19 3.07 -1.03 0.63
C PRO A 19 1.91 -1.94 0.20
N HIS A 20 1.53 -1.92 -1.07
CA HIS A 20 0.49 -2.80 -1.59
C HIS A 20 0.95 -4.28 -1.64
N ALA A 21 2.23 -4.51 -1.95
CA ALA A 21 2.81 -5.85 -1.99
C ALA A 21 3.06 -6.46 -0.60
N ILE A 22 3.58 -5.66 0.36
CA ILE A 22 4.12 -6.17 1.63
C ILE A 22 3.57 -5.48 2.89
N GLY A 23 2.57 -4.61 2.73
CA GLY A 23 2.00 -3.83 3.82
C GLY A 23 2.83 -2.60 4.21
N LYS A 24 2.29 -1.78 5.11
CA LYS A 24 2.95 -0.55 5.62
C LYS A 24 3.84 -0.90 6.81
N LYS A 25 5.09 -1.24 6.57
CA LYS A 25 6.04 -1.69 7.61
C LYS A 25 6.42 -0.64 8.66
N TYR A 26 6.32 0.66 8.34
CA TYR A 26 6.75 1.75 9.23
C TYR A 26 5.59 2.57 9.81
N ALA A 27 4.36 2.06 9.73
CA ALA A 27 3.18 2.78 10.22
C ALA A 27 3.23 3.07 11.74
N ASP A 28 3.85 2.18 12.50
CA ASP A 28 3.94 2.28 13.97
C ASP A 28 5.26 2.91 14.47
N VAL A 29 6.14 3.35 13.55
CA VAL A 29 7.41 3.99 13.92
C VAL A 29 7.16 5.46 14.22
N PRO A 30 7.55 5.97 15.42
CA PRO A 30 7.39 7.37 15.76
C PRO A 30 8.08 8.30 14.75
N GLU A 31 7.44 9.41 14.40
CA GLU A 31 7.99 10.41 13.46
C GLU A 31 9.33 10.95 13.92
N SER A 32 9.54 11.09 15.23
CA SER A 32 10.83 11.52 15.83
C SER A 32 12.01 10.60 15.50
N ILE A 33 11.75 9.34 15.12
CA ILE A 33 12.76 8.38 14.66
C ILE A 33 12.80 8.36 13.14
N LEU A 34 11.63 8.38 12.50
CA LEU A 34 11.49 8.23 11.07
C LEU A 34 12.05 9.42 10.29
N ILE A 35 11.72 10.66 10.72
CA ILE A 35 12.15 11.89 10.02
C ILE A 35 13.68 12.03 9.98
N PRO A 36 14.43 11.94 11.11
CA PRO A 36 15.89 12.02 11.07
C PRO A 36 16.54 10.93 10.22
N ALA A 37 15.98 9.69 10.24
CA ALA A 37 16.48 8.60 9.41
C ALA A 37 16.29 8.88 7.91
N MET A 38 15.14 9.43 7.53
CA MET A 38 14.85 9.84 6.15
C MET A 38 15.74 10.99 5.68
N GLU A 39 15.95 11.99 6.53
CA GLU A 39 16.83 13.14 6.23
C GLU A 39 18.28 12.69 6.05
N LYS A 40 18.77 11.83 6.93
CA LYS A 40 20.08 11.21 6.80
C LYS A 40 20.22 10.45 5.49
N GLY A 41 19.25 9.59 5.15
CA GLY A 41 19.25 8.86 3.89
C GLY A 41 19.34 9.79 2.68
N LYS A 42 18.47 10.82 2.62
CA LYS A 42 18.47 11.81 1.53
C LYS A 42 19.82 12.53 1.41
N ARG A 43 20.43 12.89 2.53
CA ARG A 43 21.75 13.56 2.54
C ARG A 43 22.82 12.67 1.93
N VAL A 44 22.92 11.40 2.36
CA VAL A 44 23.91 10.45 1.84
C VAL A 44 23.72 10.19 0.34
N HIS A 45 22.46 9.99 -0.12
CA HIS A 45 22.18 9.84 -1.55
C HIS A 45 22.61 11.06 -2.35
N GLY A 46 22.29 12.27 -1.87
CA GLY A 46 22.70 13.51 -2.54
C GLY A 46 24.22 13.70 -2.58
N GLU A 47 24.96 13.34 -1.52
CA GLU A 47 26.43 13.38 -1.49
C GLU A 47 27.04 12.40 -2.51
N ILE A 48 26.49 11.19 -2.61
CA ILE A 48 26.92 10.18 -3.60
C ILE A 48 26.63 10.67 -5.01
N GLU A 49 25.42 11.19 -5.26
CA GLU A 49 25.04 11.74 -6.56
C GLU A 49 26.00 12.86 -7.00
N MET A 50 26.23 13.86 -6.14
CA MET A 50 27.19 14.95 -6.40
C MET A 50 28.56 14.42 -6.78
N TYR A 51 29.08 13.48 -6.01
CA TYR A 51 30.39 12.88 -6.25
C TYR A 51 30.47 12.13 -7.58
N LEU A 52 29.45 11.35 -7.93
CA LEU A 52 29.38 10.64 -9.20
C LEU A 52 29.24 11.59 -10.40
N GLN A 53 28.75 12.81 -10.18
CA GLN A 53 28.72 13.91 -11.16
C GLN A 53 30.04 14.71 -11.20
N GLY A 54 31.04 14.36 -10.38
CA GLY A 54 32.37 15.01 -10.34
C GLY A 54 32.49 16.14 -9.36
N PHE A 55 31.58 16.32 -8.42
CA PHE A 55 31.61 17.33 -7.37
C PHE A 55 31.91 16.71 -6.00
N GLU A 56 32.69 17.39 -5.16
CA GLU A 56 32.97 16.93 -3.80
C GLU A 56 32.00 17.61 -2.81
N PRO A 57 31.34 16.86 -1.91
CA PRO A 57 30.57 17.43 -0.82
C PRO A 57 31.44 18.25 0.13
N SER A 58 30.97 19.42 0.58
CA SER A 58 31.71 20.28 1.51
C SER A 58 31.82 19.71 2.93
N GLU A 59 30.80 19.03 3.39
CA GLU A 59 30.72 18.42 4.72
C GLU A 59 30.27 16.96 4.58
N PRO A 60 31.17 16.05 4.18
CA PRO A 60 30.80 14.65 3.85
C PRO A 60 30.35 13.86 5.08
N THR A 61 29.34 13.04 4.93
CA THR A 61 28.94 12.06 5.95
C THR A 61 29.90 10.88 6.00
N ASP A 62 29.93 10.18 7.13
CA ASP A 62 30.72 8.95 7.30
C ASP A 62 30.34 7.88 6.27
N GLU A 63 29.04 7.76 5.99
CA GLU A 63 28.50 6.83 4.99
C GLU A 63 29.00 7.16 3.58
N PHE A 64 29.06 8.44 3.23
CA PHE A 64 29.61 8.85 1.94
C PHE A 64 31.11 8.58 1.85
N LEU A 65 31.88 8.86 2.90
CA LEU A 65 33.31 8.55 2.94
C LEU A 65 33.58 7.05 2.78
N ALA A 66 32.74 6.21 3.43
CA ALA A 66 32.79 4.77 3.27
C ALA A 66 32.45 4.34 1.82
N PHE A 67 31.42 4.93 1.21
CA PHE A 67 31.10 4.73 -0.20
C PHE A 67 32.25 5.08 -1.14
N LYS A 68 32.84 6.25 -0.98
CA LYS A 68 33.98 6.75 -1.80
C LYS A 68 35.17 5.78 -1.75
N LYS A 69 35.50 5.32 -0.52
CA LYS A 69 36.55 4.33 -0.30
C LYS A 69 36.22 3.01 -1.01
N TRP A 70 35.00 2.50 -0.80
CA TRP A 70 34.54 1.26 -1.42
C TRP A 70 34.59 1.32 -2.95
N GLN A 71 34.09 2.40 -3.57
CA GLN A 71 34.13 2.58 -5.02
C GLN A 71 35.56 2.64 -5.56
N TYR A 72 36.47 3.30 -4.85
CA TYR A 72 37.89 3.35 -5.23
C TYR A 72 38.54 1.96 -5.29
N PHE A 73 38.21 1.07 -4.36
CA PHE A 73 38.77 -0.29 -4.34
C PHE A 73 38.06 -1.23 -5.31
N THR A 74 36.76 -1.16 -5.44
CA THR A 74 35.99 -2.03 -6.36
C THR A 74 36.13 -1.62 -7.81
N LYS A 75 36.47 -0.34 -8.08
CA LYS A 75 36.58 0.26 -9.42
C LYS A 75 35.28 0.15 -10.25
N ILE A 76 34.14 -0.03 -9.59
CA ILE A 76 32.83 -0.04 -10.25
C ILE A 76 32.60 1.36 -10.86
N LYS A 77 32.26 1.37 -12.15
CA LYS A 77 31.95 2.60 -12.88
C LYS A 77 30.47 2.71 -13.11
N PHE A 78 29.87 3.73 -12.52
CA PHE A 78 28.48 4.06 -12.74
C PHE A 78 28.32 4.93 -13.98
N VAL A 79 27.37 4.57 -14.84
CA VAL A 79 27.08 5.25 -16.11
C VAL A 79 25.82 6.12 -16.04
N LYS A 80 24.95 5.86 -15.07
CA LYS A 80 23.76 6.68 -14.78
C LYS A 80 23.56 6.75 -13.27
N THR A 81 23.08 7.91 -12.78
CA THR A 81 22.71 8.16 -11.40
C THR A 81 21.37 8.88 -11.34
N GLU A 82 20.57 8.62 -10.30
CA GLU A 82 19.21 9.17 -10.12
C GLU A 82 18.36 9.08 -11.40
N PHE A 83 18.51 7.97 -12.10
CA PHE A 83 17.89 7.77 -13.40
C PHE A 83 16.41 7.38 -13.25
N ILE A 84 15.52 8.27 -13.71
CA ILE A 84 14.07 8.06 -13.58
C ILE A 84 13.59 7.03 -14.61
N VAL A 85 12.90 6.02 -14.13
CA VAL A 85 12.20 4.99 -14.92
C VAL A 85 10.70 5.01 -14.62
N SER A 86 9.88 4.56 -15.57
CA SER A 86 8.43 4.55 -15.44
C SER A 86 7.79 3.40 -16.21
N ASP A 87 6.55 3.08 -15.85
CA ASP A 87 5.68 2.20 -16.65
C ASP A 87 5.07 2.91 -17.88
N ASN A 88 5.46 4.16 -18.13
CA ASN A 88 4.94 5.07 -19.16
C ASN A 88 3.43 5.41 -19.00
N ALA A 89 2.83 5.09 -17.87
CA ALA A 89 1.39 5.27 -17.66
C ALA A 89 1.01 5.85 -16.29
N ASN A 90 1.44 5.24 -15.19
CA ASN A 90 0.92 5.54 -13.86
C ASN A 90 2.01 5.74 -12.80
N PHE A 91 3.18 5.07 -12.95
CA PHE A 91 4.20 5.02 -11.92
C PHE A 91 5.56 5.45 -12.45
N ALA A 92 6.35 6.08 -11.58
CA ALA A 92 7.75 6.38 -11.83
C ALA A 92 8.56 6.28 -10.55
N THR A 93 9.87 6.00 -10.69
CA THR A 93 10.81 5.92 -9.59
C THR A 93 12.22 6.21 -10.07
N PRO A 94 13.11 6.80 -9.25
CA PRO A 94 14.52 6.87 -9.58
C PRO A 94 15.20 5.52 -9.32
N ILE A 95 16.26 5.27 -10.05
CA ILE A 95 17.28 4.25 -9.77
C ILE A 95 18.51 5.01 -9.29
N ASP A 96 19.03 4.67 -8.11
CA ASP A 96 20.14 5.41 -7.52
C ASP A 96 21.38 5.38 -8.42
N ALA A 97 21.74 4.19 -8.95
CA ALA A 97 22.80 4.08 -9.96
C ALA A 97 22.69 2.85 -10.84
N ILE A 98 23.30 2.96 -12.05
CA ILE A 98 23.47 1.87 -13.02
C ILE A 98 24.93 1.84 -13.42
N ASP A 99 25.57 0.65 -13.40
CA ASP A 99 26.96 0.47 -13.82
C ASP A 99 27.13 0.15 -15.31
N GLU A 100 28.37 0.05 -15.77
CA GLU A 100 28.71 -0.34 -17.16
C GLU A 100 28.17 -1.75 -17.52
N GLU A 101 28.06 -2.64 -16.53
CA GLU A 101 27.54 -4.01 -16.70
C GLU A 101 26.02 -4.07 -16.67
N LYS A 102 25.33 -2.94 -16.53
CA LYS A 102 23.86 -2.82 -16.46
C LYS A 102 23.26 -3.43 -15.18
N ASN A 103 24.02 -3.45 -14.10
CA ASN A 103 23.51 -3.76 -12.79
C ASN A 103 22.87 -2.52 -12.19
N LEU A 104 21.76 -2.70 -11.45
CA LEU A 104 21.08 -1.64 -10.71
C LEU A 104 21.55 -1.64 -9.26
N TYR A 105 21.74 -0.45 -8.73
CA TYR A 105 22.16 -0.23 -7.35
C TYR A 105 21.15 0.64 -6.62
N ASP A 106 20.96 0.32 -5.34
CA ASP A 106 20.17 1.10 -4.39
C ASP A 106 20.97 1.30 -3.11
N TRP A 107 21.10 2.55 -2.66
CA TRP A 107 21.86 2.91 -1.47
C TRP A 107 20.99 2.84 -0.23
N LYS A 108 21.42 2.15 0.81
CA LYS A 108 20.66 2.05 2.07
C LYS A 108 21.49 2.42 3.27
N THR A 109 20.95 3.33 4.09
CA THR A 109 21.54 3.79 5.36
C THR A 109 20.76 3.27 6.58
N THR A 110 19.78 2.42 6.37
CA THR A 110 18.92 1.84 7.42
C THR A 110 19.71 0.95 8.38
N HIS A 111 19.19 0.74 9.61
CA HIS A 111 19.87 -0.11 10.58
C HIS A 111 19.97 -1.58 10.11
N VAL A 112 18.90 -2.09 9.50
CA VAL A 112 18.82 -3.44 8.93
C VAL A 112 18.27 -3.31 7.52
N LEU A 113 18.74 -4.15 6.58
CA LEU A 113 18.19 -4.24 5.24
C LEU A 113 16.86 -5.02 5.26
N ASP A 114 15.83 -4.42 4.69
CA ASP A 114 14.58 -5.11 4.40
C ASP A 114 14.68 -5.72 2.99
N LEU A 115 15.15 -6.97 2.93
CA LEU A 115 15.41 -7.65 1.66
C LEU A 115 14.15 -7.83 0.82
N GLU A 116 12.99 -8.04 1.44
CA GLU A 116 11.71 -8.19 0.72
C GLU A 116 11.29 -6.86 0.06
N SER A 117 11.37 -5.76 0.81
CA SER A 117 11.09 -4.42 0.27
C SER A 117 12.07 -4.06 -0.86
N LEU A 118 13.36 -4.35 -0.69
CA LEU A 118 14.39 -4.13 -1.69
C LEU A 118 14.18 -4.97 -2.96
N SER A 119 13.80 -6.24 -2.80
CA SER A 119 13.48 -7.13 -3.91
C SER A 119 12.34 -6.55 -4.75
N TRP A 120 11.26 -6.07 -4.13
CA TRP A 120 10.18 -5.40 -4.85
C TRP A 120 10.62 -4.09 -5.50
N GLN A 121 11.29 -3.21 -4.74
CA GLN A 121 11.75 -1.91 -5.23
C GLN A 121 12.63 -2.06 -6.48
N LEU A 122 13.69 -2.85 -6.38
CA LEU A 122 14.65 -3.03 -7.47
C LEU A 122 14.06 -3.83 -8.64
N SER A 123 13.15 -4.77 -8.39
CA SER A 123 12.47 -5.51 -9.47
C SER A 123 11.54 -4.62 -10.28
N ILE A 124 10.81 -3.70 -9.62
CA ILE A 124 9.99 -2.70 -10.31
C ILE A 124 10.87 -1.75 -11.10
N CYS A 125 11.99 -1.27 -10.52
CA CYS A 125 12.97 -0.44 -11.22
C CYS A 125 13.52 -1.15 -12.47
N ALA A 126 13.88 -2.43 -12.34
CA ALA A 126 14.38 -3.24 -13.45
C ALA A 126 13.32 -3.40 -14.55
N TYR A 127 12.10 -3.74 -14.18
CA TYR A 127 10.99 -3.88 -15.12
C TYR A 127 10.73 -2.58 -15.89
N PHE A 128 10.66 -1.43 -15.21
CA PHE A 128 10.45 -0.13 -15.86
C PHE A 128 11.63 0.26 -16.77
N ASN A 129 12.86 -0.03 -16.36
CA ASN A 129 14.05 0.21 -17.20
C ASN A 129 14.04 -0.67 -18.47
N GLU A 130 13.56 -1.91 -18.37
CA GLU A 130 13.40 -2.80 -19.51
C GLU A 130 12.28 -2.36 -20.46
N LEU A 131 11.18 -1.79 -19.94
CA LEU A 131 10.14 -1.17 -20.78
C LEU A 131 10.67 0.01 -21.63
N GLN A 132 11.76 0.64 -21.18
CA GLN A 132 12.46 1.69 -21.94
C GLN A 132 13.52 1.12 -22.92
N GLY A 133 13.56 -0.19 -23.11
CA GLY A 133 14.47 -0.87 -24.04
C GLY A 133 15.88 -1.15 -23.50
N ASN A 134 16.12 -0.91 -22.20
CA ASN A 134 17.41 -1.22 -21.58
C ASN A 134 17.43 -2.64 -21.01
N LYS A 135 18.62 -3.25 -20.96
CA LYS A 135 18.81 -4.54 -20.28
C LYS A 135 19.19 -4.31 -18.82
N VAL A 136 18.79 -5.22 -17.94
CA VAL A 136 19.21 -5.26 -16.54
C VAL A 136 19.80 -6.64 -16.25
N ASN A 137 21.01 -6.67 -15.66
CA ASN A 137 21.67 -7.93 -15.31
C ASN A 137 21.37 -8.32 -13.86
N LYS A 138 21.93 -7.59 -12.89
CA LYS A 138 21.81 -7.89 -11.48
C LYS A 138 21.27 -6.70 -10.70
N LEU A 139 20.76 -6.97 -9.52
CA LEU A 139 20.22 -6.01 -8.59
C LEU A 139 21.06 -6.02 -7.32
N TYR A 140 21.50 -4.85 -6.85
CA TYR A 140 22.34 -4.73 -5.68
C TYR A 140 21.81 -3.67 -4.72
N ALA A 141 21.88 -3.96 -3.44
CA ALA A 141 21.78 -2.98 -2.39
C ALA A 141 23.16 -2.75 -1.77
N LEU A 142 23.63 -1.51 -1.72
CA LEU A 142 24.82 -1.15 -0.98
C LEU A 142 24.42 -0.59 0.38
N HIS A 143 24.71 -1.36 1.43
CA HIS A 143 24.40 -0.99 2.80
C HIS A 143 25.52 -0.18 3.42
N LEU A 144 25.23 1.08 3.71
CA LEU A 144 26.16 2.08 4.23
C LEU A 144 25.82 2.37 5.70
N ARG A 145 26.76 2.13 6.60
CA ARG A 145 26.55 2.30 8.05
C ARG A 145 27.73 3.01 8.72
N GLY A 146 27.67 4.34 8.75
CA GLY A 146 28.73 5.16 9.31
C GLY A 146 30.07 4.85 8.65
N THR A 147 31.12 4.69 9.44
CA THR A 147 32.49 4.39 8.99
C THR A 147 32.74 2.90 8.69
N ASN A 148 31.73 2.01 8.88
CA ASN A 148 31.89 0.59 8.61
C ASN A 148 32.14 0.33 7.13
N GLU A 149 32.77 -0.80 6.83
CA GLU A 149 32.92 -1.24 5.45
C GLU A 149 31.52 -1.45 4.81
N PRO A 150 31.28 -0.85 3.63
CA PRO A 150 30.01 -1.03 2.92
C PRO A 150 29.77 -2.49 2.56
N ASN A 151 28.55 -2.96 2.80
CA ASN A 151 28.14 -4.32 2.48
C ASN A 151 27.31 -4.32 1.19
N LEU A 152 27.87 -4.90 0.12
CA LEU A 152 27.18 -5.09 -1.14
C LEU A 152 26.39 -6.40 -1.11
N VAL A 153 25.08 -6.30 -1.21
CA VAL A 153 24.17 -7.43 -1.19
C VAL A 153 23.48 -7.59 -2.54
N GLU A 154 23.63 -8.77 -3.17
CA GLU A 154 22.86 -9.10 -4.37
C GLU A 154 21.41 -9.35 -3.96
N ILE A 155 20.47 -8.71 -4.65
CA ILE A 155 19.05 -8.77 -4.36
C ILE A 155 18.36 -9.68 -5.36
N GLU A 156 17.58 -10.61 -4.84
CA GLU A 156 16.77 -11.52 -5.66
C GLU A 156 15.71 -10.74 -6.44
N ARG A 157 15.70 -10.96 -7.75
CA ARG A 157 14.75 -10.32 -8.65
C ARG A 157 13.43 -11.08 -8.71
N LYS A 158 12.32 -10.37 -8.48
CA LYS A 158 10.96 -10.89 -8.74
C LYS A 158 10.75 -11.02 -10.26
N PRO A 159 10.03 -12.05 -10.73
CA PRO A 159 9.65 -12.17 -12.14
C PRO A 159 8.85 -10.94 -12.63
N ASN A 160 9.04 -10.54 -13.88
CA ASN A 160 8.30 -9.42 -14.46
C ASN A 160 6.78 -9.65 -14.43
N SER A 161 6.31 -10.89 -14.54
CA SER A 161 4.90 -11.25 -14.40
C SER A 161 4.32 -10.92 -13.03
N GLU A 162 5.11 -11.07 -11.96
CA GLU A 162 4.68 -10.71 -10.61
C GLU A 162 4.62 -9.17 -10.43
N VAL A 163 5.57 -8.45 -11.03
CA VAL A 163 5.55 -6.97 -11.03
C VAL A 163 4.32 -6.45 -11.79
N GLN A 164 4.03 -7.01 -12.97
CA GLN A 164 2.83 -6.66 -13.75
C GLN A 164 1.56 -6.92 -12.96
N ARG A 165 1.46 -8.08 -12.34
CA ARG A 165 0.31 -8.46 -11.53
C ARG A 165 0.14 -7.54 -10.31
N LEU A 166 1.22 -7.16 -9.64
CA LEU A 166 1.17 -6.18 -8.55
C LEU A 166 0.58 -4.84 -9.01
N ILE A 167 1.02 -4.36 -10.18
CA ILE A 167 0.51 -3.13 -10.79
C ILE A 167 -0.97 -3.25 -11.12
N GLU A 168 -1.40 -4.35 -11.73
CA GLU A 168 -2.80 -4.63 -12.07
C GLU A 168 -3.68 -4.67 -10.82
N CYS A 169 -3.27 -5.40 -9.77
CA CYS A 169 -3.99 -5.44 -8.49
C CYS A 169 -4.15 -4.04 -7.89
N TYR A 170 -3.07 -3.25 -7.88
CA TYR A 170 -3.11 -1.89 -7.34
C TYR A 170 -4.07 -0.99 -8.12
N LEU A 171 -4.04 -1.04 -9.45
CA LEU A 171 -4.89 -0.20 -10.30
C LEU A 171 -6.37 -0.58 -10.24
N ASN A 172 -6.67 -1.84 -9.94
CA ASN A 172 -8.03 -2.37 -9.78
C ASN A 172 -8.55 -2.29 -8.34
N ASP A 173 -7.76 -1.76 -7.40
CA ASP A 173 -8.07 -1.76 -5.95
C ASP A 173 -8.30 -3.18 -5.40
N GLU A 174 -7.55 -4.14 -5.93
CA GLU A 174 -7.58 -5.55 -5.53
C GLU A 174 -6.36 -5.87 -4.64
N PRO A 175 -6.51 -6.71 -3.60
CA PRO A 175 -5.37 -7.11 -2.77
C PRO A 175 -4.36 -7.92 -3.58
N TYR A 176 -3.06 -7.57 -3.48
CA TYR A 176 -2.01 -8.40 -4.02
C TYR A 176 -1.76 -9.62 -3.14
N ILE A 177 -1.97 -10.80 -3.72
CA ILE A 177 -1.70 -12.09 -3.09
C ILE A 177 -0.68 -12.81 -3.96
N ASN A 178 0.46 -13.20 -3.40
CA ASN A 178 1.51 -13.89 -4.15
C ASN A 178 0.96 -15.20 -4.76
N SER A 179 1.06 -15.35 -6.10
CA SER A 179 0.41 -16.44 -6.86
C SER A 179 0.97 -17.85 -6.65
N LEU A 180 2.14 -17.96 -6.03
CA LEU A 180 2.72 -19.28 -5.68
C LEU A 180 1.97 -20.02 -4.55
N ALA A 181 0.78 -19.60 -4.20
CA ALA A 181 0.25 -19.65 -2.86
C ALA A 181 -1.05 -20.39 -2.63
N LEU A 182 -1.47 -21.34 -3.44
CA LEU A 182 -2.43 -22.34 -2.93
C LEU A 182 -1.82 -23.26 -1.85
N ASN A 183 -0.47 -23.27 -1.76
CA ASN A 183 0.30 -23.95 -0.71
C ASN A 183 1.07 -22.97 0.20
N ASN A 184 0.76 -21.68 0.20
CA ASN A 184 1.49 -20.69 0.97
C ASN A 184 0.82 -20.53 2.34
N GLU A 185 1.43 -21.12 3.35
CA GLU A 185 1.02 -21.01 4.76
C GLU A 185 0.91 -19.54 5.19
N GLU A 186 1.74 -18.65 4.63
CA GLU A 186 1.72 -17.22 4.91
C GLU A 186 0.45 -16.53 4.37
N ALA A 187 0.00 -16.86 3.15
CA ALA A 187 -1.25 -16.32 2.60
C ALA A 187 -2.47 -16.81 3.39
N LEU A 188 -2.46 -18.10 3.78
CA LEU A 188 -3.51 -18.68 4.62
C LEU A 188 -3.53 -18.06 6.02
N ALA A 189 -2.35 -17.82 6.61
CA ALA A 189 -2.23 -17.13 7.90
C ALA A 189 -2.74 -15.69 7.81
N LYS A 190 -2.41 -14.97 6.75
CA LYS A 190 -2.87 -13.59 6.52
C LYS A 190 -4.40 -13.52 6.33
N ILE A 191 -4.99 -14.44 5.59
CA ILE A 191 -6.45 -14.54 5.45
C ILE A 191 -7.10 -14.84 6.81
N TYR A 192 -6.54 -15.76 7.58
CA TYR A 192 -7.04 -16.09 8.91
C TYR A 192 -7.05 -14.88 9.85
N GLU A 193 -5.95 -14.09 9.88
CA GLU A 193 -5.86 -12.87 10.70
C GLU A 193 -6.86 -11.80 10.23
N LEU A 194 -7.04 -11.62 8.92
CA LEU A 194 -8.04 -10.69 8.39
C LEU A 194 -9.46 -11.09 8.77
N GLU A 195 -9.82 -12.38 8.65
CA GLU A 195 -11.14 -12.88 9.06
C GLU A 195 -11.39 -12.66 10.55
N LYS A 196 -10.38 -12.87 11.39
CA LYS A 196 -10.47 -12.61 12.83
C LYS A 196 -10.75 -11.13 13.12
N LEU A 197 -10.04 -10.21 12.45
CA LEU A 197 -10.26 -8.77 12.60
C LEU A 197 -11.65 -8.34 12.10
N ILE A 198 -12.15 -8.93 11.01
CA ILE A 198 -13.50 -8.66 10.50
C ILE A 198 -14.55 -9.09 11.52
N ILE A 199 -14.44 -10.31 12.05
CA ILE A 199 -15.37 -10.84 13.07
C ILE A 199 -15.37 -9.95 14.33
N GLU A 200 -14.19 -9.54 14.79
CA GLU A 200 -14.06 -8.65 15.95
C GLU A 200 -14.68 -7.28 15.68
N SER A 201 -14.44 -6.70 14.50
CA SER A 201 -15.00 -5.41 14.08
C SER A 201 -16.52 -5.47 13.96
N GLU A 202 -17.08 -6.53 13.39
CA GLU A 202 -18.53 -6.75 13.30
C GLU A 202 -19.17 -6.92 14.69
N SER A 203 -18.52 -7.65 15.58
CA SER A 203 -18.97 -7.81 16.98
C SER A 203 -19.01 -6.45 17.70
N ASN A 204 -17.94 -5.67 17.57
CA ASN A 204 -17.86 -4.32 18.15
C ASN A 204 -18.92 -3.39 17.54
N ALA A 205 -19.12 -3.42 16.22
CA ALA A 205 -20.15 -2.64 15.55
C ALA A 205 -21.56 -3.00 16.04
N LYS A 206 -21.85 -4.29 16.23
CA LYS A 206 -23.11 -4.77 16.80
C LYS A 206 -23.33 -4.26 18.24
N LYS A 207 -22.29 -4.32 19.06
CA LYS A 207 -22.30 -3.82 20.45
C LYS A 207 -22.56 -2.30 20.51
N TYR A 208 -21.86 -1.52 19.65
CA TYR A 208 -22.06 -0.07 19.60
C TYR A 208 -23.45 0.30 19.08
N LYS A 209 -23.99 -0.43 18.09
CA LYS A 209 -25.37 -0.25 17.63
C LYS A 209 -26.39 -0.52 18.74
N ALA A 210 -26.19 -1.57 19.54
CA ALA A 210 -27.07 -1.86 20.68
C ALA A 210 -27.05 -0.73 21.72
N TRP A 211 -25.87 -0.20 22.06
CA TRP A 211 -25.75 0.95 22.96
C TRP A 211 -26.39 2.21 22.37
N GLN A 212 -26.22 2.46 21.09
CA GLN A 212 -26.85 3.58 20.40
C GLN A 212 -28.39 3.50 20.50
N GLU A 213 -28.98 2.33 20.30
CA GLU A 213 -30.44 2.15 20.42
C GLU A 213 -30.93 2.39 21.85
N GLN A 214 -30.22 1.88 22.85
CA GLN A 214 -30.59 2.17 24.27
C GLN A 214 -30.58 3.66 24.58
N ILE A 215 -29.54 4.39 24.07
CA ILE A 215 -29.48 5.86 24.26
C ILE A 215 -30.62 6.56 23.51
N LYS A 216 -30.94 6.12 22.27
CA LYS A 216 -32.06 6.67 21.49
C LYS A 216 -33.41 6.47 22.22
N GLU A 217 -33.64 5.29 22.77
CA GLU A 217 -34.86 5.03 23.56
C GLU A 217 -34.95 5.92 24.79
N PHE A 218 -33.83 6.07 25.51
CA PHE A 218 -33.78 6.97 26.67
C PHE A 218 -34.07 8.42 26.25
N LEU A 219 -33.39 8.94 25.22
CA LEU A 219 -33.60 10.31 24.74
C LEU A 219 -35.02 10.52 24.23
N THR A 220 -35.62 9.55 23.56
CA THR A 220 -37.02 9.62 23.11
C THR A 220 -37.96 9.83 24.30
N LYS A 221 -37.82 9.05 25.37
CA LYS A 221 -38.65 9.17 26.59
C LYS A 221 -38.47 10.53 27.28
N GLU A 222 -37.23 11.00 27.38
CA GLU A 222 -36.96 12.31 27.99
C GLU A 222 -37.50 13.49 27.16
N MET A 223 -37.37 13.43 25.83
CA MET A 223 -37.92 14.42 24.92
C MET A 223 -39.45 14.40 24.93
N GLU A 224 -40.09 13.25 25.11
CA GLU A 224 -41.54 13.15 25.29
C GLU A 224 -42.00 13.84 26.57
N LYS A 225 -41.36 13.54 27.70
CA LYS A 225 -41.67 14.17 29.00
C LYS A 225 -41.51 15.70 28.93
N ALA A 226 -40.49 16.17 28.22
CA ALA A 226 -40.18 17.58 28.06
C ALA A 226 -41.02 18.30 26.97
N GLY A 227 -41.86 17.56 26.21
CA GLY A 227 -42.63 18.10 25.09
C GLY A 227 -41.76 18.59 23.90
N LEU A 228 -40.52 18.15 23.81
CA LEU A 228 -39.57 18.59 22.80
C LEU A 228 -39.68 17.75 21.53
N LYS A 229 -39.73 18.40 20.38
CA LYS A 229 -39.62 17.76 19.06
C LYS A 229 -38.18 17.68 18.57
N THR A 230 -37.39 18.68 18.88
CA THR A 230 -35.98 18.78 18.46
C THR A 230 -35.13 19.30 19.60
N PHE A 231 -33.95 18.72 19.74
CA PHE A 231 -32.90 19.16 20.68
C PHE A 231 -31.58 19.25 19.90
N GLU A 232 -30.83 20.31 20.10
CA GLU A 232 -29.62 20.60 19.34
C GLU A 232 -28.48 21.02 20.27
N THR A 233 -27.29 20.48 20.02
CA THR A 233 -26.01 20.85 20.64
C THR A 233 -25.06 21.31 19.55
N GLU A 234 -23.87 21.78 19.92
CA GLU A 234 -22.84 22.15 18.92
C GLU A 234 -22.50 21.03 17.93
N LYS A 235 -22.59 19.76 18.33
CA LYS A 235 -22.16 18.59 17.57
C LYS A 235 -23.27 17.67 17.14
N LEU A 236 -24.46 17.81 17.66
CA LEU A 236 -25.55 16.84 17.44
C LEU A 236 -26.91 17.52 17.43
N LYS A 237 -27.71 17.18 16.43
CA LYS A 237 -29.13 17.49 16.33
C LYS A 237 -29.95 16.22 16.48
N VAL A 238 -30.81 16.15 17.48
CA VAL A 238 -31.72 15.05 17.73
C VAL A 238 -33.15 15.51 17.42
N THR A 239 -33.83 14.78 16.53
CA THR A 239 -35.21 15.07 16.15
C THR A 239 -36.04 13.83 16.40
N ARG A 240 -37.12 13.97 17.19
CA ARG A 240 -38.12 12.93 17.42
C ARG A 240 -39.08 12.89 16.25
N VAL A 241 -39.05 11.80 15.47
CA VAL A 241 -40.00 11.54 14.38
C VAL A 241 -41.21 10.83 14.99
N LEU A 242 -42.40 11.39 14.81
CA LEU A 242 -43.63 10.76 15.27
C LEU A 242 -44.00 9.59 14.38
N PRO A 243 -44.68 8.58 14.92
CA PRO A 243 -45.22 7.49 14.10
C PRO A 243 -46.06 8.03 12.94
N SER A 244 -45.87 7.48 11.77
CA SER A 244 -46.67 7.78 10.59
C SER A 244 -47.11 6.47 9.94
N GLU A 245 -48.35 6.45 9.49
CA GLU A 245 -48.84 5.32 8.73
C GLU A 245 -48.36 5.45 7.30
N THR A 246 -47.76 4.38 6.76
CA THR A 246 -47.38 4.26 5.35
C THR A 246 -48.08 3.07 4.74
N THR A 247 -48.76 3.31 3.63
CA THR A 247 -49.34 2.22 2.85
C THR A 247 -48.30 1.68 1.89
N SER A 248 -47.93 0.44 2.01
CA SER A 248 -47.03 -0.25 1.05
C SER A 248 -47.78 -1.38 0.37
N PHE A 249 -47.36 -1.69 -0.84
CA PHE A 249 -47.93 -2.79 -1.62
C PHE A 249 -47.44 -4.12 -1.06
N ASP A 250 -48.34 -4.98 -0.63
CA ASP A 250 -47.97 -6.33 -0.18
C ASP A 250 -47.79 -7.24 -1.41
N THR A 251 -46.54 -7.22 -1.95
CA THR A 251 -46.19 -8.06 -3.09
C THR A 251 -46.26 -9.53 -2.79
N LYS A 252 -46.15 -9.94 -1.52
CA LYS A 252 -46.22 -11.35 -1.13
C LYS A 252 -47.65 -11.87 -1.15
N ALA A 253 -48.60 -11.08 -0.64
CA ALA A 253 -50.03 -11.39 -0.75
C ALA A 253 -50.50 -11.37 -2.20
N LEU A 254 -50.08 -10.36 -2.98
CA LEU A 254 -50.40 -10.29 -4.42
C LEU A 254 -49.96 -11.51 -5.21
N LEU A 255 -48.72 -11.98 -5.00
CA LEU A 255 -48.18 -13.16 -5.69
C LEU A 255 -48.79 -14.46 -5.23
N ALA A 256 -49.36 -14.50 -4.02
CA ALA A 256 -50.16 -15.65 -3.55
C ALA A 256 -51.54 -15.71 -4.22
N ASP A 257 -52.16 -14.53 -4.42
CA ASP A 257 -53.50 -14.46 -5.04
C ASP A 257 -53.46 -14.54 -6.58
N MET A 258 -52.34 -14.08 -7.19
CA MET A 258 -52.14 -14.02 -8.65
C MET A 258 -50.74 -14.59 -9.02
N PRO A 259 -50.57 -15.93 -8.98
CA PRO A 259 -49.29 -16.58 -9.26
C PRO A 259 -48.73 -16.31 -10.66
N GLU A 260 -49.59 -16.04 -11.64
CA GLU A 260 -49.24 -15.74 -13.02
C GLU A 260 -48.43 -14.43 -13.15
N LEU A 261 -48.54 -13.51 -12.19
CA LEU A 261 -47.73 -12.30 -12.18
C LEU A 261 -46.28 -12.61 -11.83
N ALA A 262 -46.01 -13.65 -11.06
CA ALA A 262 -44.66 -14.08 -10.76
C ALA A 262 -43.91 -14.50 -12.02
N GLU A 263 -44.55 -15.29 -12.89
CA GLU A 263 -43.96 -15.73 -14.17
C GLU A 263 -43.68 -14.54 -15.11
N ARG A 264 -44.59 -13.58 -15.14
CA ARG A 264 -44.53 -12.43 -16.07
C ARG A 264 -43.54 -11.38 -15.63
N TYR A 265 -43.29 -11.16 -14.30
CA TYR A 265 -42.52 -10.08 -13.76
C TYR A 265 -41.28 -10.55 -12.96
N ASN A 266 -40.97 -11.84 -12.94
CA ASN A 266 -39.73 -12.34 -12.33
C ASN A 266 -38.50 -11.85 -13.09
N LYS A 267 -37.57 -11.28 -12.36
CA LYS A 267 -36.25 -10.90 -12.87
C LYS A 267 -35.22 -11.93 -12.42
N THR A 268 -34.65 -12.66 -13.35
CA THR A 268 -33.54 -13.57 -13.06
C THR A 268 -32.26 -12.78 -12.96
N SER A 269 -31.55 -12.87 -11.84
CA SER A 269 -30.22 -12.31 -11.65
C SER A 269 -29.22 -13.45 -11.43
N VAL A 270 -28.10 -13.41 -12.15
CA VAL A 270 -26.99 -14.34 -11.95
C VAL A 270 -26.11 -13.77 -10.83
N ARG A 271 -25.96 -14.51 -9.73
CA ARG A 271 -24.98 -14.19 -8.68
C ARG A 271 -23.65 -14.83 -9.04
N LYS A 272 -22.57 -14.06 -8.97
CA LYS A 272 -21.22 -14.61 -9.10
C LYS A 272 -20.96 -15.57 -7.94
N GLY A 273 -20.26 -16.67 -8.23
CA GLY A 273 -19.76 -17.57 -7.19
C GLY A 273 -18.79 -16.79 -6.27
N TYR A 274 -18.70 -17.18 -5.00
CA TYR A 274 -17.82 -16.58 -4.01
C TYR A 274 -17.20 -17.65 -3.10
N LEU A 275 -16.04 -17.35 -2.53
CA LEU A 275 -15.40 -18.19 -1.52
C LEU A 275 -16.03 -17.91 -0.16
N LYS A 276 -16.46 -18.97 0.52
CA LYS A 276 -16.92 -18.89 1.90
C LYS A 276 -15.78 -19.35 2.81
N LEU A 277 -15.31 -18.45 3.68
CA LEU A 277 -14.34 -18.76 4.72
C LEU A 277 -15.08 -19.04 6.03
N THR A 278 -14.60 -20.02 6.78
CA THR A 278 -15.13 -20.35 8.10
C THR A 278 -13.98 -20.67 9.02
N ILE A 279 -13.87 -19.93 10.10
CA ILE A 279 -12.89 -20.22 11.15
C ILE A 279 -13.37 -21.48 11.91
N LYS A 280 -12.50 -22.45 12.03
CA LYS A 280 -12.73 -23.62 12.88
C LYS A 280 -12.26 -23.29 14.30
N ASN A 281 -13.14 -23.41 15.28
CA ASN A 281 -12.82 -23.30 16.71
C ASN A 281 -12.02 -24.51 17.16
#